data_326862aca17fe294c2b2924f5e58ec09
#
_entry.id   326862aca17fe294c2b2924f5e58ec09
#
_cell.length_a   1.000
_cell.length_b   1.000
_cell.length_c   1.000
_cell.angle_alpha   90.00
_cell.angle_beta   90.00
_cell.angle_gamma   90.00
#
_symmetry.space_group_name_H-M   'P 1'
#
loop_
_entity.id
_entity.type
_entity.pdbx_description
1 polymer ?
#
loop_
_entity_poly.entity_id
_entity_poly.type
_entity_poly.pdbx_seq_one_letter_code
_entity_poly.pdbx_strand_id
1 'polypeptide(L)'
;MPLLILQTSLRLSNQERYNLVAPLSKIVAECIGKPERFVMVAVSEAAMLMGGAETPAAYAEVRSIGGLNNAVNRKLSERICALLHDQLGISPDRVYLGFSDVSAENWGWDSGTFG
;
A
#
# COMPACT_ATOMS: atom_id res chain seq x y z
N MET A 1 12.98 -0.13 5.44
CA MET A 1 12.07 1.02 5.32
C MET A 1 10.97 0.71 4.34
N PRO A 2 9.77 0.40 4.79
CA PRO A 2 8.65 0.19 3.89
C PRO A 2 7.81 1.44 3.72
N LEU A 3 7.35 1.65 2.48
CA LEU A 3 6.39 2.68 2.12
C LEU A 3 5.26 2.04 1.35
N LEU A 4 4.02 2.32 1.75
CA LEU A 4 2.84 1.96 0.99
C LEU A 4 2.12 3.23 0.55
N ILE A 5 1.90 3.36 -0.75
CA ILE A 5 1.07 4.40 -1.33
C ILE A 5 -0.19 3.73 -1.87
N LEU A 6 -1.34 4.15 -1.39
CA LEU A 6 -2.64 3.66 -1.86
C LEU A 6 -3.41 4.79 -2.50
N GLN A 7 -3.88 4.57 -3.72
CA GLN A 7 -4.78 5.46 -4.42
C GLN A 7 -6.08 4.72 -4.72
N THR A 8 -7.21 5.39 -4.57
CA THR A 8 -8.51 4.83 -4.91
C THR A 8 -9.34 5.82 -5.71
N SER A 9 -10.24 5.30 -6.54
CA SER A 9 -11.21 6.11 -7.28
C SER A 9 -12.37 6.58 -6.40
N LEU A 10 -12.53 6.01 -5.22
CA LEU A 10 -13.60 6.42 -4.29
C LEU A 10 -13.23 7.70 -3.57
N ARG A 11 -14.25 8.54 -3.32
CA ARG A 11 -14.08 9.67 -2.42
C ARG A 11 -14.16 9.18 -0.99
N LEU A 12 -13.15 9.56 -0.19
CA LEU A 12 -13.04 9.14 1.19
C LEU A 12 -13.22 10.32 2.13
N SER A 13 -13.97 10.12 3.21
CA SER A 13 -13.99 11.04 4.32
C SER A 13 -12.66 10.98 5.07
N ASN A 14 -12.38 11.96 5.92
CA ASN A 14 -11.20 11.92 6.79
C ASN A 14 -11.20 10.68 7.67
N GLN A 15 -12.37 10.30 8.20
CA GLN A 15 -12.50 9.10 9.03
C GLN A 15 -12.17 7.82 8.24
N GLU A 16 -12.66 7.73 7.02
CA GLU A 16 -12.37 6.56 6.16
C GLU A 16 -10.87 6.46 5.84
N ARG A 17 -10.20 7.59 5.60
CA ARG A 17 -8.74 7.60 5.40
C ARG A 17 -8.00 7.08 6.63
N TYR A 18 -8.37 7.55 7.82
CA TYR A 18 -7.76 7.08 9.06
C TYR A 18 -8.03 5.60 9.33
N ASN A 19 -9.24 5.14 9.00
CA ASN A 19 -9.60 3.73 9.15
C ASN A 19 -8.82 2.81 8.21
N LEU A 20 -8.20 3.37 7.17
CA LEU A 20 -7.34 2.62 6.26
C LEU A 20 -5.88 2.66 6.66
N VAL A 21 -5.34 3.85 7.02
CA VAL A 21 -3.90 3.98 7.22
C VAL A 21 -3.40 3.15 8.40
N ALA A 22 -4.15 3.08 9.50
CA ALA A 22 -3.73 2.33 10.68
C ALA A 22 -3.61 0.81 10.40
N PRO A 23 -4.64 0.13 9.86
CA PRO A 23 -4.49 -1.28 9.55
C PRO A 23 -3.49 -1.55 8.42
N LEU A 24 -3.37 -0.66 7.43
CA LEU A 24 -2.37 -0.81 6.36
C LEU A 24 -0.94 -0.76 6.92
N SER A 25 -0.67 0.11 7.86
CA SER A 25 0.64 0.19 8.52
C SER A 25 1.01 -1.14 9.19
N LYS A 26 0.06 -1.74 9.91
CA LYS A 26 0.27 -3.04 10.56
C LYS A 26 0.46 -4.18 9.56
N ILE A 27 -0.34 -4.20 8.50
CA ILE A 27 -0.22 -5.21 7.44
C ILE A 27 1.18 -5.18 6.83
N VAL A 28 1.66 -3.99 6.48
CA VAL A 28 2.98 -3.83 5.88
C VAL A 28 4.08 -4.27 6.84
N ALA A 29 4.04 -3.83 8.09
CA ALA A 29 5.02 -4.20 9.10
C ALA A 29 5.08 -5.71 9.31
N GLU A 30 3.93 -6.35 9.47
CA GLU A 30 3.83 -7.79 9.72
C GLU A 30 4.27 -8.61 8.52
N CYS A 31 3.82 -8.26 7.32
CA CYS A 31 4.12 -9.03 6.11
C CYS A 31 5.59 -8.92 5.69
N ILE A 32 6.18 -7.74 5.79
CA ILE A 32 7.58 -7.52 5.40
C ILE A 32 8.53 -7.90 6.54
N GLY A 33 8.05 -7.92 7.78
CA GLY A 33 8.88 -8.23 8.94
C GLY A 33 9.77 -7.08 9.36
N LYS A 34 9.28 -5.85 9.25
CA LYS A 34 9.97 -4.63 9.67
C LYS A 34 9.23 -3.98 10.83
N PRO A 35 9.95 -3.28 11.74
CA PRO A 35 9.28 -2.54 12.82
C PRO A 35 8.31 -1.50 12.26
N GLU A 36 7.12 -1.42 12.85
CA GLU A 36 6.09 -0.50 12.37
C GLU A 36 6.53 0.97 12.41
N ARG A 37 7.43 1.33 13.34
CA ARG A 37 7.96 2.70 13.45
C ARG A 37 8.66 3.19 12.18
N PHE A 38 9.04 2.29 11.28
CA PHE A 38 9.69 2.62 10.01
C PHE A 38 8.72 2.61 8.83
N VAL A 39 7.47 2.25 9.04
CA VAL A 39 6.47 2.14 7.97
C VAL A 39 5.80 3.47 7.74
N MET A 40 5.76 3.90 6.48
CA MET A 40 4.96 5.05 6.06
C MET A 40 3.83 4.56 5.16
N VAL A 41 2.63 5.08 5.39
CA VAL A 41 1.45 4.81 4.56
C VAL A 41 0.83 6.13 4.14
N ALA A 42 0.57 6.27 2.85
CA ALA A 42 -0.12 7.42 2.30
C ALA A 42 -1.35 6.94 1.52
N VAL A 43 -2.49 7.56 1.78
CA VAL A 43 -3.76 7.24 1.11
C VAL A 43 -4.27 8.50 0.43
N SER A 44 -4.58 8.41 -0.85
CA SER A 44 -5.13 9.52 -1.62
C SER A 44 -6.19 9.04 -2.61
N GLU A 45 -6.91 9.98 -3.19
CA GLU A 45 -7.92 9.74 -4.21
C GLU A 45 -7.35 10.10 -5.57
N ALA A 46 -7.77 9.36 -6.61
CA ALA A 46 -7.37 9.63 -7.98
C ALA A 46 -8.49 9.21 -8.93
N ALA A 47 -8.62 9.93 -10.04
CA ALA A 47 -9.48 9.47 -11.12
C ALA A 47 -8.88 8.21 -11.72
N MET A 48 -9.69 7.16 -11.89
CA MET A 48 -9.23 5.86 -12.38
C MET A 48 -10.19 5.26 -13.39
N LEU A 49 -9.62 4.63 -14.40
CA LEU A 49 -10.30 3.67 -15.25
C LEU A 49 -9.52 2.38 -15.22
N MET A 50 -10.21 1.26 -15.11
CA MET A 50 -9.62 -0.05 -15.21
C MET A 50 -10.48 -0.90 -16.16
N GLY A 51 -9.87 -1.40 -17.22
CA GLY A 51 -10.60 -2.08 -18.28
C GLY A 51 -11.63 -1.17 -18.96
N GLY A 52 -11.39 0.14 -18.98
CA GLY A 52 -12.32 1.12 -19.56
C GLY A 52 -13.57 1.38 -18.72
N ALA A 53 -13.64 0.91 -17.47
CA ALA A 53 -14.81 1.06 -16.58
C ALA A 53 -14.48 1.89 -15.36
N GLU A 54 -15.46 2.64 -14.87
CA GLU A 54 -15.36 3.51 -13.69
C GLU A 54 -15.73 2.81 -12.38
N THR A 55 -16.04 1.52 -12.41
CA THR A 55 -16.31 0.74 -11.20
C THR A 55 -15.19 0.96 -10.17
N PRO A 56 -15.49 1.05 -8.88
CA PRO A 56 -14.48 1.35 -7.87
C PRO A 56 -13.21 0.50 -8.01
N ALA A 57 -12.08 1.16 -7.94
CA ALA A 57 -10.77 0.56 -8.15
C ALA A 57 -9.74 1.17 -7.20
N ALA A 58 -8.59 0.50 -7.07
CA ALA A 58 -7.48 0.99 -6.29
C ALA A 58 -6.14 0.53 -6.89
N TYR A 59 -5.11 1.31 -6.63
CA TYR A 59 -3.73 0.96 -6.93
C TYR A 59 -2.90 1.13 -5.67
N ALA A 60 -2.13 0.11 -5.32
CA ALA A 60 -1.20 0.17 -4.19
C ALA A 60 0.22 -0.05 -4.68
N GLU A 61 1.14 0.78 -4.19
CA GLU A 61 2.56 0.63 -4.47
C GLU A 61 3.30 0.41 -3.17
N VAL A 62 4.02 -0.70 -3.07
CA VAL A 62 4.84 -1.04 -1.91
C VAL A 62 6.30 -0.95 -2.31
N ARG A 63 7.05 -0.10 -1.60
CA ARG A 63 8.48 0.06 -1.78
C ARG A 63 9.19 -0.28 -0.48
N SER A 64 10.28 -1.01 -0.56
CA SER A 64 11.01 -1.41 0.64
C SER A 64 12.49 -1.62 0.34
N ILE A 65 13.32 -1.30 1.32
CA ILE A 65 14.74 -1.71 1.29
C ILE A 65 14.79 -3.15 1.78
N GLY A 66 14.78 -4.10 0.85
CA GLY A 66 14.73 -5.53 1.17
C GLY A 66 13.38 -6.00 1.71
N GLY A 67 13.31 -7.25 2.06
CA GLY A 67 12.13 -7.87 2.67
C GLY A 67 11.01 -8.25 1.71
N LEU A 68 11.15 -7.99 0.42
CA LEU A 68 10.18 -8.36 -0.60
C LEU A 68 10.62 -9.65 -1.31
N ASN A 69 9.67 -10.54 -1.52
CA ASN A 69 9.82 -11.75 -2.33
C ASN A 69 8.43 -12.21 -2.75
N ASN A 70 8.36 -13.29 -3.53
CA ASN A 70 7.07 -13.75 -4.06
C ASN A 70 6.05 -14.07 -2.96
N ALA A 71 6.48 -14.75 -1.90
CA ALA A 71 5.57 -15.12 -0.80
C ALA A 71 5.08 -13.88 -0.03
N VAL A 72 5.96 -12.95 0.27
CA VAL A 72 5.62 -11.68 0.94
C VAL A 72 4.65 -10.85 0.08
N ASN A 73 4.95 -10.72 -1.22
CA ASN A 73 4.14 -9.93 -2.14
C ASN A 73 2.73 -10.52 -2.28
N ARG A 74 2.62 -11.85 -2.33
CA ARG A 74 1.31 -12.51 -2.35
C ARG A 74 0.52 -12.25 -1.08
N LYS A 75 1.17 -12.31 0.07
CA LYS A 75 0.53 -12.06 1.37
C LYS A 75 0.06 -10.62 1.49
N LEU A 76 0.88 -9.68 1.06
CA LEU A 76 0.50 -8.27 1.00
C LEU A 76 -0.72 -8.07 0.11
N SER A 77 -0.71 -8.66 -1.09
CA SER A 77 -1.84 -8.57 -2.02
C SER A 77 -3.12 -9.11 -1.41
N GLU A 78 -3.05 -10.29 -0.78
CA GLU A 78 -4.22 -10.88 -0.12
C GLU A 78 -4.79 -9.99 0.98
N ARG A 79 -3.94 -9.52 1.88
CA ARG A 79 -4.39 -8.75 3.04
C ARG A 79 -4.85 -7.34 2.66
N ILE A 80 -4.17 -6.68 1.74
CA ILE A 80 -4.58 -5.36 1.27
C ILE A 80 -5.91 -5.45 0.52
N CYS A 81 -6.06 -6.40 -0.38
CA CYS A 81 -7.32 -6.61 -1.10
C CYS A 81 -8.47 -6.94 -0.17
N ALA A 82 -8.25 -7.77 0.85
CA ALA A 82 -9.27 -8.10 1.84
C ALA A 82 -9.73 -6.86 2.62
N LEU A 83 -8.78 -6.03 3.04
CA LEU A 83 -9.09 -4.77 3.75
C LEU A 83 -9.92 -3.82 2.89
N LEU A 84 -9.53 -3.64 1.63
CA LEU A 84 -10.23 -2.76 0.70
C LEU A 84 -11.63 -3.27 0.39
N HIS A 85 -11.80 -4.57 0.27
CA HIS A 85 -13.11 -5.18 0.07
C HIS A 85 -14.00 -4.99 1.31
N ASP A 86 -13.47 -5.27 2.49
CA ASP A 86 -14.23 -5.20 3.74
C ASP A 86 -14.64 -3.78 4.09
N GLN A 87 -13.75 -2.81 3.90
CA GLN A 87 -14.03 -1.42 4.29
C GLN A 87 -14.68 -0.58 3.20
N LEU A 88 -14.33 -0.81 1.93
CA LEU A 88 -14.76 0.06 0.83
C LEU A 88 -15.57 -0.66 -0.24
N GLY A 89 -15.74 -1.97 -0.15
CA GLY A 89 -16.47 -2.74 -1.14
C GLY A 89 -15.76 -2.83 -2.49
N ILE A 90 -14.45 -2.57 -2.55
CA ILE A 90 -13.69 -2.68 -3.79
C ILE A 90 -13.39 -4.16 -4.04
N SER A 91 -13.83 -4.67 -5.20
CA SER A 91 -13.56 -6.06 -5.58
C SER A 91 -12.05 -6.28 -5.79
N PRO A 92 -11.47 -7.38 -5.30
CA PRO A 92 -10.04 -7.66 -5.47
C PRO A 92 -9.56 -7.64 -6.93
N ASP A 93 -10.42 -7.97 -7.88
CA ASP A 93 -10.07 -7.91 -9.31
C ASP A 93 -10.03 -6.48 -9.86
N ARG A 94 -10.34 -5.49 -9.04
CA ARG A 94 -10.26 -4.07 -9.36
C ARG A 94 -9.08 -3.39 -8.65
N VAL A 95 -8.15 -4.17 -8.12
CA VAL A 95 -6.98 -3.67 -7.40
C VAL A 95 -5.71 -4.15 -8.07
N TYR A 96 -4.85 -3.21 -8.46
CA TYR A 96 -3.49 -3.52 -8.84
C TYR A 96 -2.52 -3.15 -7.73
N LEU A 97 -1.47 -3.96 -7.58
CA LEU A 97 -0.39 -3.68 -6.64
C LEU A 97 0.94 -3.79 -7.38
N GLY A 98 1.86 -2.88 -7.09
CA GLY A 98 3.23 -2.93 -7.56
C GLY A 98 4.18 -3.05 -6.38
N PHE A 99 5.29 -3.76 -6.56
CA PHE A 99 6.29 -3.98 -5.52
C PHE A 99 7.65 -3.61 -6.06
N SER A 100 8.40 -2.80 -5.30
CA SER A 100 9.73 -2.35 -5.70
C SER A 100 10.72 -2.52 -4.57
N ASP A 101 11.77 -3.28 -4.82
CA ASP A 101 12.92 -3.39 -3.93
C ASP A 101 13.85 -2.21 -4.22
N VAL A 102 14.23 -1.46 -3.19
CA VAL A 102 15.02 -0.24 -3.32
C VAL A 102 16.35 -0.41 -2.61
N SER A 103 17.44 -0.03 -3.28
CA SER A 103 18.75 -0.02 -2.65
C SER A 103 18.82 1.05 -1.56
N ALA A 104 19.55 0.77 -0.49
CA ALA A 104 19.65 1.66 0.67
C ALA A 104 20.10 3.08 0.31
N GLU A 105 21.03 3.20 -0.63
CA GLU A 105 21.53 4.50 -1.10
C GLU A 105 20.49 5.33 -1.85
N ASN A 106 19.41 4.70 -2.28
CA ASN A 106 18.32 5.36 -3.01
C ASN A 106 17.14 5.71 -2.12
N TRP A 107 17.33 5.65 -0.80
CA TRP A 107 16.29 5.99 0.16
C TRP A 107 16.78 7.05 1.13
N GLY A 108 16.21 8.24 1.04
CA GLY A 108 16.55 9.35 1.93
C GLY A 108 15.76 9.30 3.23
N TRP A 109 16.45 9.61 4.33
CA TRP A 109 15.85 9.72 5.66
C TRP A 109 16.73 10.60 6.53
N ASP A 110 16.11 11.44 7.34
CA ASP A 110 16.79 12.29 8.34
C ASP A 110 17.97 13.07 7.74
N SER A 111 17.73 13.71 6.60
CA SER A 111 18.69 14.54 5.84
C SER A 111 19.86 13.75 5.23
N GLY A 112 19.81 12.43 5.23
CA GLY A 112 20.81 11.57 4.63
C GLY A 112 20.17 10.46 3.82
N THR A 113 20.85 9.34 3.72
CA THR A 113 20.33 8.11 3.11
C THR A 113 20.68 6.93 4.01
N PHE A 114 20.09 5.77 3.70
CA PHE A 114 20.42 4.52 4.39
C PHE A 114 21.66 3.82 3.84
N GLY A 115 22.24 4.35 2.79
CA GLY A 115 23.47 3.83 2.21
C GLY A 115 24.73 4.28 2.90
#